data_e278041413c33f2c2a6efbb200eaf4d8
#
_entry.id   e278041413c33f2c2a6efbb200eaf4d8
#
_cell.length_a   1.000
_cell.length_b   1.000
_cell.length_c   1.000
_cell.angle_alpha   90.00
_cell.angle_beta   90.00
_cell.angle_gamma   90.00
#
_symmetry.space_group_name_H-M   'P 1'
#
loop_
_entity.id
_entity.type
_entity.pdbx_description
1 polymer ?
#
loop_
_entity_poly.entity_id
_entity_poly.type
_entity_poly.pdbx_seq_one_letter_code
_entity_poly.pdbx_strand_id
1 'polypeptide(L)'
;YPDMVSHLQNRKQFKAYLLATIQSLIETYMKTFTLCWERSVKERYRGQQGLLQSILQEVMVDMPGYASMVNWFRSVSEIPYPDFDVIENKDAKRNATVLSLMIDWGIMFGRYKYQSADDLIETIIGIEEEFRKSL
;
A
#
# COMPACT_ATOMS: atom_id res chain seq x y z
N TYR A 1 28.31 12.28 16.83
CA TYR A 1 27.00 12.07 16.21
C TYR A 1 26.75 10.63 15.69
N PRO A 2 27.26 9.57 16.35
CA PRO A 2 27.01 8.18 15.92
C PRO A 2 25.53 7.81 15.98
N ASP A 3 24.82 8.33 16.99
CA ASP A 3 23.40 7.99 17.23
C ASP A 3 22.48 8.45 16.09
N MET A 4 22.74 9.60 15.49
CA MET A 4 21.92 10.13 14.40
C MET A 4 22.04 9.30 13.12
N VAL A 5 23.22 8.78 12.82
CA VAL A 5 23.45 7.91 11.65
C VAL A 5 22.76 6.55 11.87
N SER A 6 22.83 5.99 13.07
CA SER A 6 22.16 4.73 13.42
C SER A 6 20.63 4.87 13.32
N HIS A 7 20.05 5.97 13.81
CA HIS A 7 18.61 6.23 13.69
C HIS A 7 18.14 6.36 12.24
N LEU A 8 18.91 7.04 11.39
CA LEU A 8 18.58 7.16 9.96
C LEU A 8 18.68 5.81 9.25
N GLN A 9 19.65 4.99 9.58
CA GLN A 9 19.82 3.66 9.02
C GLN A 9 18.69 2.73 9.45
N ASN A 10 18.30 2.77 10.72
CA ASN A 10 17.16 2.01 11.25
C ASN A 10 15.83 2.40 10.58
N ARG A 11 15.61 3.69 10.32
CA ARG A 11 14.41 4.17 9.61
C ARG A 11 14.35 3.66 8.17
N LYS A 12 15.48 3.67 7.45
CA LYS A 12 15.56 3.13 6.08
C LYS A 12 15.28 1.63 6.06
N GLN A 13 15.84 0.88 6.98
CA GLN A 13 15.60 -0.56 7.10
C GLN A 13 14.14 -0.86 7.46
N PHE A 14 13.55 -0.11 8.37
CA PHE A 14 12.14 -0.25 8.75
C PHE A 14 11.20 0.04 7.58
N LYS A 15 11.45 1.13 6.82
CA LYS A 15 10.70 1.43 5.60
C LYS A 15 10.79 0.28 4.59
N ALA A 16 12.00 -0.20 4.31
CA ALA A 16 12.21 -1.32 3.38
C ALA A 16 11.46 -2.57 3.85
N TYR A 17 11.48 -2.86 5.13
CA TYR A 17 10.72 -3.96 5.73
C TYR A 17 9.21 -3.80 5.53
N LEU A 18 8.65 -2.61 5.77
CA LEU A 18 7.22 -2.35 5.58
C LEU A 18 6.80 -2.53 4.12
N LEU A 19 7.56 -1.97 3.18
CA LEU A 19 7.27 -2.10 1.75
C LEU A 19 7.36 -3.56 1.29
N ALA A 20 8.38 -4.29 1.71
CA ALA A 20 8.52 -5.72 1.43
C ALA A 20 7.38 -6.55 2.05
N THR A 21 6.88 -6.16 3.22
CA THR A 21 5.74 -6.82 3.87
C THR A 21 4.46 -6.61 3.08
N ILE A 22 4.20 -5.40 2.61
CA ILE A 22 3.03 -5.09 1.76
C ILE A 22 3.10 -5.89 0.47
N GLN A 23 4.25 -5.88 -0.20
CA GLN A 23 4.48 -6.64 -1.42
C GLN A 23 4.23 -8.14 -1.21
N SER A 24 4.86 -8.72 -0.19
CA SER A 24 4.70 -10.14 0.14
C SER A 24 3.26 -10.52 0.48
N LEU A 25 2.52 -9.64 1.15
CA LEU A 25 1.10 -9.84 1.45
C LEU A 25 0.27 -9.97 0.17
N ILE A 26 0.47 -9.05 -0.76
CA ILE A 26 -0.25 -9.02 -2.05
C ILE A 26 0.08 -10.26 -2.87
N GLU A 27 1.35 -10.55 -3.04
CA GLU A 27 1.82 -11.70 -3.82
C GLU A 27 1.34 -13.03 -3.22
N THR A 28 1.38 -13.15 -1.90
CA THR A 28 0.89 -14.34 -1.19
C THR A 28 -0.61 -14.52 -1.37
N TYR A 29 -1.38 -13.42 -1.27
CA TYR A 29 -2.82 -13.45 -1.52
C TYR A 29 -3.13 -13.93 -2.94
N MET A 30 -2.51 -13.33 -3.96
CA MET A 30 -2.72 -13.69 -5.36
C MET A 30 -2.39 -15.15 -5.64
N LYS A 31 -1.25 -15.60 -5.13
CA LYS A 31 -0.82 -17.01 -5.25
C LYS A 31 -1.78 -17.97 -4.57
N THR A 32 -2.18 -17.66 -3.33
CA THR A 32 -3.09 -18.51 -2.55
C THR A 32 -4.47 -18.56 -3.20
N PHE A 33 -4.98 -17.42 -3.67
CA PHE A 33 -6.26 -17.37 -4.38
C PHE A 33 -6.23 -18.26 -5.62
N THR A 34 -5.17 -18.17 -6.43
CA THR A 34 -4.98 -19.00 -7.61
C THR A 34 -5.01 -20.51 -7.27
N LEU A 35 -4.29 -20.92 -6.24
CA LEU A 35 -4.28 -22.31 -5.78
C LEU A 35 -5.65 -22.76 -5.28
N CYS A 36 -6.37 -21.91 -4.54
CA CYS A 36 -7.72 -22.21 -4.06
C CYS A 36 -8.70 -22.29 -5.24
N TRP A 37 -8.58 -21.41 -6.22
CA TRP A 37 -9.39 -21.45 -7.44
C TRP A 37 -9.23 -22.77 -8.17
N GLU A 38 -8.00 -23.20 -8.44
CA GLU A 38 -7.72 -24.46 -9.14
C GLU A 38 -8.29 -25.70 -8.42
N ARG A 39 -8.32 -25.69 -7.09
CA ARG A 39 -8.79 -26.79 -6.27
C ARG A 39 -10.30 -26.82 -6.05
N SER A 40 -10.91 -25.67 -5.90
CA SER A 40 -12.26 -25.55 -5.32
C SER A 40 -13.28 -24.95 -6.28
N VAL A 41 -12.86 -24.42 -7.44
CA VAL A 41 -13.79 -23.83 -8.40
C VAL A 41 -14.71 -24.89 -9.01
N LYS A 42 -15.97 -24.53 -9.21
CA LYS A 42 -16.92 -25.41 -9.89
C LYS A 42 -16.40 -25.81 -11.26
N GLU A 43 -16.62 -27.06 -11.68
CA GLU A 43 -16.07 -27.65 -12.91
C GLU A 43 -16.34 -26.80 -14.15
N ARG A 44 -17.53 -26.18 -14.24
CA ARG A 44 -17.90 -25.28 -15.35
C ARG A 44 -16.99 -24.06 -15.54
N TYR A 45 -16.22 -23.67 -14.51
CA TYR A 45 -15.28 -22.55 -14.57
C TYR A 45 -13.83 -23.03 -14.59
N ARG A 46 -13.59 -24.32 -14.39
CA ARG A 46 -12.26 -24.92 -14.40
C ARG A 46 -11.69 -24.81 -15.81
N GLY A 47 -10.44 -24.39 -15.93
CA GLY A 47 -9.78 -24.18 -17.22
C GLY A 47 -10.07 -22.84 -17.90
N GLN A 48 -10.96 -22.00 -17.32
CA GLN A 48 -11.18 -20.64 -17.83
C GLN A 48 -10.12 -19.67 -17.26
N GLN A 49 -8.94 -19.75 -17.83
CA GLN A 49 -7.78 -18.91 -17.40
C GLN A 49 -8.09 -17.41 -17.47
N GLY A 50 -8.81 -16.97 -18.49
CA GLY A 50 -9.19 -15.56 -18.64
C GLY A 50 -10.11 -15.06 -17.50
N LEU A 51 -10.97 -15.92 -16.98
CA LEU A 51 -11.85 -15.54 -15.84
C LEU A 51 -11.04 -15.35 -14.56
N LEU A 52 -10.13 -16.27 -14.25
CA LEU A 52 -9.25 -16.14 -13.09
C LEU A 52 -8.39 -14.87 -13.19
N GLN A 53 -7.79 -14.61 -14.34
CA GLN A 53 -6.99 -13.40 -14.56
C GLN A 53 -7.81 -12.12 -14.40
N SER A 54 -9.05 -12.10 -14.90
CA SER A 54 -9.97 -10.95 -14.73
C SER A 54 -10.27 -10.69 -13.26
N ILE A 55 -10.57 -11.74 -12.48
CA ILE A 55 -10.82 -11.62 -11.04
C ILE A 55 -9.59 -11.09 -10.29
N LEU A 56 -8.41 -11.64 -10.59
CA LEU A 56 -7.17 -11.17 -9.96
C LEU A 56 -6.85 -9.72 -10.33
N GLN A 57 -7.14 -9.31 -11.57
CA GLN A 57 -6.99 -7.91 -11.98
C GLN A 57 -7.99 -7.00 -11.26
N GLU A 58 -9.24 -7.40 -11.08
CA GLU A 58 -10.21 -6.65 -10.28
C GLU A 58 -9.74 -6.48 -8.83
N VAL A 59 -9.19 -7.53 -8.22
CA VAL A 59 -8.59 -7.43 -6.88
C VAL A 59 -7.45 -6.42 -6.85
N MET A 60 -6.57 -6.40 -7.86
CA MET A 60 -5.46 -5.43 -7.95
C MET A 60 -5.96 -3.98 -8.11
N VAL A 61 -7.11 -3.78 -8.72
CA VAL A 61 -7.75 -2.46 -8.85
C VAL A 61 -8.45 -2.04 -7.55
N ASP A 62 -9.18 -2.96 -6.94
CA ASP A 62 -10.05 -2.66 -5.79
C ASP A 62 -9.26 -2.51 -4.50
N MET A 63 -8.25 -3.34 -4.29
CA MET A 63 -7.47 -3.36 -3.04
C MET A 63 -6.83 -2.00 -2.72
N PRO A 64 -6.10 -1.31 -3.64
CA PRO A 64 -5.57 0.02 -3.37
C PRO A 64 -6.67 1.05 -3.12
N GLY A 65 -7.80 0.91 -3.81
CA GLY A 65 -8.98 1.76 -3.61
C GLY A 65 -9.53 1.67 -2.18
N TYR A 66 -9.76 0.46 -1.69
CA TYR A 66 -10.22 0.25 -0.31
C TYR A 66 -9.17 0.67 0.71
N ALA A 67 -7.90 0.35 0.50
CA ALA A 67 -6.81 0.75 1.39
C ALA A 67 -6.74 2.28 1.52
N SER A 68 -6.84 3.01 0.41
CA SER A 68 -6.85 4.48 0.40
C SER A 68 -8.05 5.05 1.15
N MET A 69 -9.24 4.50 0.96
CA MET A 69 -10.46 4.93 1.66
C MET A 69 -10.32 4.76 3.18
N VAL A 70 -9.83 3.62 3.63
CA VAL A 70 -9.63 3.34 5.06
C VAL A 70 -8.59 4.27 5.65
N ASN A 71 -7.46 4.46 4.95
CA ASN A 71 -6.37 5.31 5.44
C ASN A 71 -6.77 6.80 5.42
N TRP A 72 -7.46 7.25 4.38
CA TRP A 72 -8.04 8.60 4.33
C TRP A 72 -8.94 8.85 5.54
N PHE A 73 -9.90 7.94 5.78
CA PHE A 73 -10.80 8.07 6.92
C PHE A 73 -10.03 8.20 8.25
N ARG A 74 -8.96 7.42 8.43
CA ARG A 74 -8.09 7.50 9.61
C ARG A 74 -7.29 8.80 9.70
N SER A 75 -6.92 9.38 8.57
CA SER A 75 -6.09 10.59 8.50
C SER A 75 -6.86 11.89 8.74
N VAL A 76 -8.16 11.94 8.35
CA VAL A 76 -8.96 13.17 8.37
C VAL A 76 -10.20 13.08 9.29
N SER A 77 -10.45 11.94 9.89
CA SER A 77 -11.58 11.74 10.80
C SER A 77 -11.43 12.60 12.06
N GLU A 78 -12.55 13.10 12.57
CA GLU A 78 -12.62 13.73 13.88
C GLU A 78 -12.39 12.74 15.04
N ILE A 79 -12.49 11.43 14.75
CA ILE A 79 -12.18 10.39 15.72
C ILE A 79 -10.66 10.23 15.77
N PRO A 80 -10.03 10.44 16.94
CA PRO A 80 -8.57 10.33 17.05
C PRO A 80 -8.13 8.88 16.82
N TYR A 81 -7.29 8.70 15.83
CA TYR A 81 -6.60 7.44 15.59
C TYR A 81 -5.16 7.55 16.09
N PRO A 82 -4.66 6.55 16.83
CA PRO A 82 -3.33 6.62 17.43
C PRO A 82 -2.19 6.76 16.41
N ASP A 83 -2.41 6.41 15.15
CA ASP A 83 -1.38 6.43 14.11
C ASP A 83 -0.69 7.79 13.96
N PHE A 84 -1.44 8.89 14.01
CA PHE A 84 -0.91 10.25 13.90
C PHE A 84 -0.92 11.00 15.23
N ASP A 85 -1.83 10.66 16.13
CA ASP A 85 -2.00 11.39 17.40
C ASP A 85 -0.85 11.19 18.39
N VAL A 86 -0.08 10.12 18.24
CA VAL A 86 1.14 9.88 19.01
C VAL A 86 2.32 10.75 18.58
N ILE A 87 2.20 11.47 17.46
CA ILE A 87 3.27 12.36 16.96
C ILE A 87 3.15 13.70 17.67
N GLU A 88 4.01 13.94 18.65
CA GLU A 88 3.99 15.17 19.47
C GLU A 88 4.41 16.42 18.68
N ASN A 89 5.39 16.28 17.78
CA ASN A 89 5.87 17.40 16.98
C ASN A 89 4.83 17.75 15.89
N LYS A 90 4.29 18.97 15.97
CA LYS A 90 3.21 19.44 15.07
C LYS A 90 3.59 19.44 13.58
N ASP A 91 4.82 19.82 13.26
CA ASP A 91 5.28 19.85 11.87
C ASP A 91 5.48 18.43 11.34
N ALA A 92 6.05 17.55 12.16
CA ALA A 92 6.19 16.14 11.81
C ALA A 92 4.82 15.47 11.62
N LYS A 93 3.85 15.76 12.50
CA LYS A 93 2.48 15.26 12.39
C LYS A 93 1.83 15.75 11.09
N ARG A 94 1.90 17.06 10.81
CA ARG A 94 1.38 17.63 9.56
C ARG A 94 2.01 16.96 8.33
N ASN A 95 3.33 16.84 8.30
CA ASN A 95 4.05 16.24 7.18
C ASN A 95 3.67 14.76 6.98
N ALA A 96 3.55 14.00 8.06
CA ALA A 96 3.09 12.61 8.01
C ALA A 96 1.67 12.49 7.45
N THR A 97 0.76 13.36 7.91
CA THR A 97 -0.63 13.40 7.43
C THR A 97 -0.69 13.78 5.95
N VAL A 98 0.05 14.82 5.53
CA VAL A 98 0.08 15.24 4.12
C VAL A 98 0.65 14.13 3.24
N LEU A 99 1.77 13.52 3.61
CA LEU A 99 2.34 12.40 2.85
C LEU A 99 1.36 11.23 2.75
N SER A 100 0.69 10.88 3.84
CA SER A 100 -0.33 9.83 3.85
C SER A 100 -1.44 10.11 2.83
N LEU A 101 -1.99 11.33 2.85
CA LEU A 101 -3.03 11.75 1.90
C LEU A 101 -2.54 11.78 0.44
N MET A 102 -1.29 12.17 0.20
CA MET A 102 -0.70 12.11 -1.15
C MET A 102 -0.57 10.68 -1.65
N ILE A 103 -0.16 9.75 -0.79
CA ILE A 103 -0.09 8.32 -1.12
C ILE A 103 -1.50 7.80 -1.43
N ASP A 104 -2.49 8.08 -0.58
CA ASP A 104 -3.88 7.66 -0.77
C ASP A 104 -4.44 8.16 -2.11
N TRP A 105 -4.22 9.43 -2.41
CA TRP A 105 -4.62 10.01 -3.68
C TRP A 105 -3.94 9.31 -4.87
N GLY A 106 -2.62 9.15 -4.80
CA GLY A 106 -1.84 8.54 -5.88
C GLY A 106 -2.23 7.10 -6.16
N ILE A 107 -2.37 6.27 -5.12
CA ILE A 107 -2.74 4.87 -5.30
C ILE A 107 -4.21 4.68 -5.68
N MET A 108 -5.11 5.55 -5.19
CA MET A 108 -6.52 5.54 -5.56
C MET A 108 -6.72 5.82 -7.06
N PHE A 109 -6.12 6.88 -7.56
CA PHE A 109 -6.29 7.27 -8.96
C PHE A 109 -5.37 6.52 -9.92
N GLY A 110 -4.25 5.97 -9.44
CA GLY A 110 -3.35 5.11 -10.20
C GLY A 110 -3.82 3.66 -10.35
N ARG A 111 -4.79 3.21 -9.54
CA ARG A 111 -5.14 1.80 -9.35
C ARG A 111 -5.45 1.02 -10.62
N TYR A 112 -6.04 1.67 -11.63
CA TYR A 112 -6.36 1.03 -12.90
C TYR A 112 -5.15 0.68 -13.77
N LYS A 113 -3.97 1.17 -13.42
CA LYS A 113 -2.70 0.91 -14.11
C LYS A 113 -1.91 -0.22 -13.47
N TYR A 114 -2.24 -0.61 -12.24
CA TYR A 114 -1.47 -1.62 -11.51
C TYR A 114 -1.78 -3.01 -12.04
N GLN A 115 -0.73 -3.74 -12.38
CA GLN A 115 -0.80 -5.12 -12.80
C GLN A 115 -0.08 -6.06 -11.82
N SER A 116 0.73 -5.49 -10.94
CA SER A 116 1.51 -6.22 -9.95
C SER A 116 1.66 -5.43 -8.65
N ALA A 117 2.11 -6.11 -7.59
CA ALA A 117 2.49 -5.47 -6.35
C ALA A 117 3.62 -4.45 -6.54
N ASP A 118 4.55 -4.72 -7.47
CA ASP A 118 5.68 -3.83 -7.78
C ASP A 118 5.19 -2.46 -8.25
N ASP A 119 4.20 -2.41 -9.14
CA ASP A 119 3.64 -1.15 -9.66
C ASP A 119 3.09 -0.27 -8.53
N LEU A 120 2.41 -0.88 -7.55
CA LEU A 120 1.90 -0.18 -6.37
C LEU A 120 3.03 0.34 -5.49
N ILE A 121 4.03 -0.50 -5.22
CA ILE A 121 5.19 -0.14 -4.38
C ILE A 121 6.00 0.99 -5.03
N GLU A 122 6.25 0.92 -6.33
CA GLU A 122 6.94 1.98 -7.08
C GLU A 122 6.18 3.31 -7.02
N THR A 123 4.86 3.27 -7.11
CA THR A 123 4.01 4.46 -6.96
C THR A 123 4.17 5.09 -5.56
N ILE A 124 4.13 4.29 -4.51
CA ILE A 124 4.31 4.77 -3.12
C ILE A 124 5.69 5.40 -2.94
N ILE A 125 6.74 4.74 -3.43
CA ILE A 125 8.11 5.24 -3.35
C ILE A 125 8.24 6.56 -4.11
N GLY A 126 7.72 6.64 -5.33
CA GLY A 126 7.80 7.86 -6.15
C GLY A 126 7.11 9.05 -5.49
N ILE A 127 5.92 8.85 -4.89
CA ILE A 127 5.20 9.91 -4.17
C ILE A 127 6.01 10.39 -2.96
N GLU A 128 6.58 9.48 -2.18
CA GLU A 128 7.40 9.85 -1.03
C GLU A 128 8.66 10.62 -1.43
N GLU A 129 9.31 10.23 -2.52
CA GLU A 129 10.49 10.93 -3.03
C GLU A 129 10.16 12.36 -3.49
N GLU A 130 9.05 12.54 -4.21
CA GLU A 130 8.58 13.87 -4.62
C GLU A 130 8.20 14.73 -3.40
N PHE A 131 7.52 14.16 -2.42
CA PHE A 131 7.22 14.86 -1.18
C PHE A 131 8.47 15.33 -0.45
N ARG A 132 9.51 14.48 -0.35
CA ARG A 132 10.79 14.84 0.28
C ARG A 132 11.49 16.01 -0.42
N LYS A 133 11.37 16.12 -1.74
CA LYS A 133 11.96 17.24 -2.49
C LYS A 133 11.22 18.56 -2.24
N SER A 134 9.98 18.50 -1.78
CA SER A 134 9.16 19.67 -1.47
C SER A 134 9.37 20.24 -0.06
N LEU A 135 10.05 19.50 0.83
CA LEU A 135 10.40 19.91 2.19
C LEU A 135 11.69 20.71 2.24
#